data_e3d9b0158ecbf32922aa0dfcefc5beb4
#
_entry.id   e3d9b0158ecbf32922aa0dfcefc5beb4
#
_cell.length_a   1.000
_cell.length_b   1.000
_cell.length_c   1.000
_cell.angle_alpha   90.00
_cell.angle_beta   90.00
_cell.angle_gamma   90.00
#
_symmetry.space_group_name_H-M   'P 1'
#
loop_
_entity.id
_entity.type
_entity.pdbx_description
1 polymer ?
#
loop_
_entity_poly.entity_id
_entity_poly.type
_entity_poly.pdbx_seq_one_letter_code
_entity_poly.pdbx_strand_id
1 'polypeptide(L)'
;MTADSIAHALKARRSGAGWMAKCPAHDDNNPSLSIRDADGKVLLHCHAGCGQHNVIEALKAKGFWQERPWKPRRQITMTYDYTDEAGHLLYQVVRTQPNGFFQRRPDGEGGWINKKSKRQVLYHLREVIDAAIVFVVEGEKDVETLREHGFVATTSAGGAEAQWLPEFTETLSGREVIVIPDNDKPGRDRAARIARALIGRVTRLVILELEAAKDVTEWFEKGHGELELIESVEKGLAATA
;
A
#
# COMPACT_ATOMS: atom_id res chain seq x y z
N MET A 1 -20.10 7.61 12.25
CA MET A 1 -21.21 8.03 13.12
C MET A 1 -20.68 8.19 14.54
N THR A 2 -21.05 9.25 15.24
CA THR A 2 -20.63 9.58 16.59
C THR A 2 -21.86 9.69 17.51
N ALA A 3 -21.63 9.60 18.83
CA ALA A 3 -22.70 9.83 19.80
C ALA A 3 -23.35 11.22 19.63
N ASP A 4 -22.54 12.21 19.28
CA ASP A 4 -23.00 13.59 19.04
C ASP A 4 -24.00 13.68 17.87
N SER A 5 -23.74 13.00 16.74
CA SER A 5 -24.63 13.00 15.59
C SER A 5 -25.99 12.36 15.89
N ILE A 6 -26.04 11.28 16.67
CA ILE A 6 -27.29 10.63 17.11
C ILE A 6 -28.02 11.51 18.13
N ALA A 7 -27.26 12.08 19.07
CA ALA A 7 -27.80 12.97 20.08
C ALA A 7 -28.49 14.19 19.45
N HIS A 8 -27.87 14.79 18.44
CA HIS A 8 -28.47 15.91 17.70
C HIS A 8 -29.76 15.51 16.98
N ALA A 9 -29.76 14.35 16.29
CA ALA A 9 -30.94 13.84 15.58
C ALA A 9 -32.11 13.55 16.53
N LEU A 10 -31.82 13.06 17.74
CA LEU A 10 -32.81 12.77 18.78
C LEU A 10 -33.17 13.98 19.69
N LYS A 11 -32.58 15.16 19.41
CA LYS A 11 -32.71 16.36 20.27
C LYS A 11 -32.37 16.07 21.73
N ALA A 12 -31.31 15.32 21.94
CA ALA A 12 -30.82 14.91 23.26
C ALA A 12 -30.28 16.09 24.08
N ARG A 13 -30.32 15.99 25.40
CA ARG A 13 -29.68 16.92 26.30
C ARG A 13 -28.34 16.34 26.81
N ARG A 14 -27.39 17.20 27.12
CA ARG A 14 -26.14 16.80 27.78
C ARG A 14 -26.44 16.17 29.14
N SER A 15 -25.73 15.06 29.42
CA SER A 15 -25.79 14.35 30.70
C SER A 15 -24.43 13.74 31.01
N GLY A 16 -23.67 14.35 31.92
CA GLY A 16 -22.30 13.96 32.22
C GLY A 16 -21.38 13.96 31.00
N ALA A 17 -20.66 12.88 30.80
CA ALA A 17 -19.77 12.68 29.66
C ALA A 17 -20.49 12.28 28.35
N GLY A 18 -21.81 12.22 28.36
CA GLY A 18 -22.62 11.79 27.21
C GLY A 18 -23.89 12.63 27.02
N TRP A 19 -24.93 11.95 26.52
CA TRP A 19 -26.20 12.55 26.16
C TRP A 19 -27.34 11.68 26.67
N MET A 20 -28.50 12.32 26.96
CA MET A 20 -29.74 11.66 27.34
C MET A 20 -30.84 12.07 26.36
N ALA A 21 -31.53 11.11 25.76
CA ALA A 21 -32.55 11.29 24.76
C ALA A 21 -33.79 10.45 25.09
N LYS A 22 -34.91 10.76 24.44
CA LYS A 22 -36.06 9.85 24.39
C LYS A 22 -35.70 8.63 23.56
N CYS A 23 -36.00 7.44 24.04
CA CYS A 23 -35.69 6.20 23.35
C CYS A 23 -36.60 6.02 22.12
N PRO A 24 -36.07 5.79 20.93
CA PRO A 24 -36.87 5.61 19.71
C PRO A 24 -37.53 4.22 19.62
N ALA A 25 -37.19 3.28 20.51
CA ALA A 25 -37.65 1.89 20.47
C ALA A 25 -38.89 1.62 21.31
N HIS A 26 -39.40 2.61 22.04
CA HIS A 26 -40.67 2.54 22.78
C HIS A 26 -41.28 3.94 22.87
N ASP A 27 -42.54 4.02 23.28
CA ASP A 27 -43.19 5.30 23.55
C ASP A 27 -42.61 5.91 24.83
N ASP A 28 -41.68 6.85 24.66
CA ASP A 28 -40.89 7.42 25.75
C ASP A 28 -41.33 8.84 26.07
N ASN A 29 -41.94 9.00 27.24
CA ASN A 29 -42.35 10.32 27.72
C ASN A 29 -41.23 11.07 28.44
N ASN A 30 -40.27 10.34 29.04
CA ASN A 30 -39.10 10.88 29.75
C ASN A 30 -37.81 10.36 29.12
N PRO A 31 -36.78 11.20 28.88
CA PRO A 31 -35.54 10.74 28.30
C PRO A 31 -34.93 9.55 29.07
N SER A 32 -34.89 8.38 28.41
CA SER A 32 -34.40 7.13 29.00
C SER A 32 -33.21 6.50 28.26
N LEU A 33 -32.82 7.05 27.10
CA LEU A 33 -31.69 6.55 26.32
C LEU A 33 -30.44 7.35 26.60
N SER A 34 -29.43 6.70 27.21
CA SER A 34 -28.08 7.24 27.31
C SER A 34 -27.28 6.93 26.06
N ILE A 35 -26.51 7.94 25.59
CA ILE A 35 -25.70 7.88 24.39
C ILE A 35 -24.31 8.43 24.73
N ARG A 36 -23.24 7.68 24.43
CA ARG A 36 -21.87 8.16 24.61
C ARG A 36 -20.91 7.50 23.62
N ASP A 37 -19.80 8.16 23.34
CA ASP A 37 -18.66 7.53 22.65
C ASP A 37 -17.72 6.89 23.69
N ALA A 38 -17.26 5.66 23.42
CA ALA A 38 -16.19 5.00 24.15
C ALA A 38 -15.43 4.09 23.21
N ASP A 39 -14.11 4.13 23.24
CA ASP A 39 -13.20 3.29 22.45
C ASP A 39 -13.53 3.26 20.94
N GLY A 40 -13.92 4.41 20.38
CA GLY A 40 -14.30 4.55 18.97
C GLY A 40 -15.64 3.91 18.59
N LYS A 41 -16.45 3.54 19.58
CA LYS A 41 -17.80 2.99 19.42
C LYS A 41 -18.84 3.89 20.08
N VAL A 42 -20.03 3.93 19.48
CA VAL A 42 -21.19 4.56 20.12
C VAL A 42 -21.82 3.53 21.07
N LEU A 43 -21.93 3.87 22.32
CA LEU A 43 -22.64 3.08 23.32
C LEU A 43 -24.04 3.66 23.53
N LEU A 44 -25.05 2.79 23.44
CA LEU A 44 -26.46 3.09 23.64
C LEU A 44 -26.98 2.21 24.78
N HIS A 45 -27.66 2.83 25.75
CA HIS A 45 -28.31 2.09 26.83
C HIS A 45 -29.67 2.74 27.17
N CYS A 46 -30.73 1.97 27.02
CA CYS A 46 -32.06 2.39 27.41
C CYS A 46 -32.35 1.97 28.87
N HIS A 47 -32.51 2.94 29.76
CA HIS A 47 -32.81 2.70 31.17
C HIS A 47 -34.23 2.17 31.42
N ALA A 48 -35.11 2.24 30.41
CA ALA A 48 -36.45 1.64 30.46
C ALA A 48 -36.47 0.16 29.99
N GLY A 49 -35.30 -0.44 29.73
CA GLY A 49 -35.19 -1.87 29.48
C GLY A 49 -35.21 -2.33 28.00
N CYS A 50 -35.22 -1.42 27.04
CA CYS A 50 -35.13 -1.82 25.63
C CYS A 50 -33.74 -2.46 25.36
N GLY A 51 -33.73 -3.61 24.72
CA GLY A 51 -32.49 -4.22 24.24
C GLY A 51 -31.78 -3.32 23.22
N GLN A 52 -30.44 -3.33 23.24
CA GLN A 52 -29.62 -2.49 22.35
C GLN A 52 -29.96 -2.71 20.86
N HIS A 53 -30.25 -3.96 20.47
CA HIS A 53 -30.66 -4.28 19.10
C HIS A 53 -31.92 -3.51 18.69
N ASN A 54 -32.95 -3.51 19.51
CA ASN A 54 -34.24 -2.81 19.23
C ASN A 54 -34.02 -1.29 19.12
N VAL A 55 -33.13 -0.72 19.93
CA VAL A 55 -32.79 0.71 19.86
C VAL A 55 -32.07 1.02 18.53
N ILE A 56 -31.16 0.17 18.10
CA ILE A 56 -30.47 0.35 16.82
C ILE A 56 -31.43 0.24 15.64
N GLU A 57 -32.31 -0.75 15.63
CA GLU A 57 -33.32 -0.91 14.55
C GLU A 57 -34.27 0.29 14.48
N ALA A 58 -34.72 0.81 15.62
CA ALA A 58 -35.55 2.01 15.67
C ALA A 58 -34.77 3.26 15.16
N LEU A 59 -33.50 3.37 15.43
CA LEU A 59 -32.64 4.43 14.89
C LEU A 59 -32.43 4.29 13.38
N LYS A 60 -32.28 3.07 12.86
CA LYS A 60 -32.20 2.77 11.43
C LYS A 60 -33.50 3.17 10.71
N ALA A 61 -34.62 2.76 11.25
CA ALA A 61 -35.94 3.09 10.68
C ALA A 61 -36.19 4.60 10.57
N LYS A 62 -35.59 5.39 11.47
CA LYS A 62 -35.66 6.87 11.46
C LYS A 62 -34.51 7.51 10.62
N GLY A 63 -33.63 6.74 10.00
CA GLY A 63 -32.48 7.25 9.26
C GLY A 63 -31.37 7.85 10.13
N PHE A 64 -31.41 7.64 11.44
CA PHE A 64 -30.45 8.18 12.41
C PHE A 64 -29.29 7.23 12.71
N TRP A 65 -29.30 6.03 12.14
CA TRP A 65 -28.25 5.04 12.25
C TRP A 65 -27.76 4.62 10.88
N GLN A 66 -26.49 4.92 10.58
CA GLN A 66 -25.82 4.39 9.41
C GLN A 66 -24.88 3.28 9.87
N GLU A 67 -25.07 2.07 9.34
CA GLU A 67 -24.11 1.01 9.56
C GLU A 67 -22.75 1.44 9.00
N ARG A 68 -21.70 1.33 9.81
CA ARG A 68 -20.37 1.37 9.23
C ARG A 68 -20.25 0.11 8.37
N PRO A 69 -19.98 0.25 7.07
CA PRO A 69 -19.75 -0.94 6.25
C PRO A 69 -18.66 -1.77 6.93
N TRP A 70 -18.94 -3.04 7.16
CA TRP A 70 -17.96 -3.96 7.70
C TRP A 70 -16.75 -3.95 6.78
N LYS A 71 -15.62 -3.49 7.28
CA LYS A 71 -14.35 -3.59 6.55
C LYS A 71 -13.69 -4.88 7.02
N PRO A 72 -13.48 -5.85 6.12
CA PRO A 72 -12.77 -7.06 6.47
C PRO A 72 -11.41 -6.70 7.07
N ARG A 73 -10.99 -7.43 8.10
CA ARG A 73 -9.64 -7.27 8.64
C ARG A 73 -8.65 -7.51 7.51
N ARG A 74 -7.75 -6.58 7.31
CA ARG A 74 -6.66 -6.76 6.36
C ARG A 74 -5.83 -7.97 6.80
N GLN A 75 -5.67 -8.93 5.89
CA GLN A 75 -4.77 -10.06 6.07
C GLN A 75 -3.48 -9.76 5.33
N ILE A 76 -2.34 -10.02 5.97
CA ILE A 76 -1.03 -9.94 5.30
C ILE A 76 -0.94 -11.12 4.36
N THR A 77 -0.69 -10.85 3.07
CA THR A 77 -0.53 -11.87 2.04
C THR A 77 0.92 -12.06 1.64
N MET A 78 1.74 -11.00 1.72
CA MET A 78 3.16 -11.04 1.38
C MET A 78 3.91 -9.95 2.15
N THR A 79 5.19 -10.21 2.42
CA THR A 79 6.13 -9.22 2.96
C THR A 79 7.40 -9.24 2.15
N TYR A 80 7.93 -8.05 1.86
CA TYR A 80 9.19 -7.87 1.13
C TYR A 80 10.16 -7.12 2.02
N ASP A 81 11.32 -7.73 2.26
CA ASP A 81 12.36 -7.25 3.16
C ASP A 81 13.30 -6.29 2.44
N TYR A 82 13.38 -5.07 2.91
CA TYR A 82 14.34 -4.08 2.45
C TYR A 82 15.50 -4.01 3.45
N THR A 83 16.68 -4.39 2.99
CA THR A 83 17.87 -4.50 3.81
C THR A 83 18.91 -3.43 3.44
N ASP A 84 19.84 -3.15 4.36
CA ASP A 84 21.01 -2.35 4.06
C ASP A 84 22.08 -3.16 3.29
N GLU A 85 23.24 -2.54 3.03
CA GLU A 85 24.39 -3.13 2.31
C GLU A 85 24.97 -4.35 3.04
N ALA A 86 24.80 -4.41 4.36
CA ALA A 86 25.26 -5.53 5.20
C ALA A 86 24.21 -6.64 5.35
N GLY A 87 22.98 -6.42 4.80
CA GLY A 87 21.88 -7.36 4.90
C GLY A 87 21.00 -7.18 6.15
N HIS A 88 21.18 -6.11 6.94
CA HIS A 88 20.33 -5.85 8.09
C HIS A 88 19.00 -5.27 7.64
N LEU A 89 17.91 -5.78 8.22
CA LEU A 89 16.56 -5.36 7.88
C LEU A 89 16.30 -3.90 8.29
N LEU A 90 15.99 -3.05 7.31
CA LEU A 90 15.61 -1.66 7.51
C LEU A 90 14.09 -1.50 7.67
N TYR A 91 13.34 -2.14 6.77
CA TYR A 91 11.87 -2.11 6.76
C TYR A 91 11.30 -3.20 5.85
N GLN A 92 10.02 -3.41 5.98
CA GLN A 92 9.24 -4.28 5.10
C GLN A 92 8.18 -3.48 4.34
N VAL A 93 7.96 -3.85 3.09
CA VAL A 93 6.72 -3.57 2.38
C VAL A 93 5.78 -4.75 2.59
N VAL A 94 4.59 -4.47 3.09
CA VAL A 94 3.59 -5.47 3.45
C VAL A 94 2.40 -5.35 2.52
N ARG A 95 2.09 -6.42 1.80
CA ARG A 95 0.87 -6.54 0.97
C ARG A 95 -0.26 -7.11 1.80
N THR A 96 -1.45 -6.61 1.58
CA THR A 96 -2.65 -7.04 2.32
C THR A 96 -3.83 -7.29 1.40
N GLN A 97 -4.75 -8.17 1.86
CA GLN A 97 -6.04 -8.39 1.25
C GLN A 97 -7.16 -7.97 2.23
N PRO A 98 -8.19 -7.20 1.80
CA PRO A 98 -8.35 -6.63 0.46
C PRO A 98 -7.23 -5.63 0.12
N ASN A 99 -7.03 -5.42 -1.17
CA ASN A 99 -5.91 -4.71 -1.78
C ASN A 99 -5.39 -3.53 -0.96
N GLY A 100 -4.11 -3.58 -0.63
CA GLY A 100 -3.42 -2.52 0.06
C GLY A 100 -1.96 -2.88 0.32
N PHE A 101 -1.17 -1.87 0.58
CA PHE A 101 0.20 -2.04 1.03
C PHE A 101 0.54 -0.97 2.07
N PHE A 102 1.51 -1.28 2.92
CA PHE A 102 2.07 -0.32 3.86
C PHE A 102 3.51 -0.71 4.20
N GLN A 103 4.27 0.24 4.70
CA GLN A 103 5.60 -0.03 5.23
C GLN A 103 5.55 -0.22 6.74
N ARG A 104 6.37 -1.14 7.24
CA ARG A 104 6.67 -1.29 8.65
C ARG A 104 8.16 -1.45 8.87
N ARG A 105 8.66 -1.03 10.02
CA ARG A 105 10.06 -1.19 10.42
C ARG A 105 10.15 -1.85 11.80
N PRO A 106 11.26 -2.53 12.10
CA PRO A 106 11.49 -3.06 13.45
C PRO A 106 11.44 -1.96 14.51
N ASP A 107 10.89 -2.28 15.68
CA ASP A 107 10.90 -1.39 16.85
C ASP A 107 12.16 -1.53 17.72
N GLY A 108 12.97 -2.56 17.47
CA GLY A 108 14.16 -2.90 18.23
C GLY A 108 13.90 -3.87 19.41
N GLU A 109 12.64 -4.20 19.67
CA GLU A 109 12.22 -5.09 20.78
C GLU A 109 11.55 -6.38 20.27
N GLY A 110 11.67 -6.66 18.97
CA GLY A 110 11.06 -7.83 18.31
C GLY A 110 9.67 -7.59 17.73
N GLY A 111 9.16 -6.36 17.80
CA GLY A 111 7.89 -5.93 17.23
C GLY A 111 8.05 -5.04 16.01
N TRP A 112 6.93 -4.37 15.61
CA TRP A 112 6.84 -3.58 14.40
C TRP A 112 6.19 -2.21 14.62
N ILE A 113 6.78 -1.20 14.00
CA ILE A 113 6.20 0.14 13.88
C ILE A 113 5.67 0.32 12.45
N ASN A 114 4.35 0.47 12.28
CA ASN A 114 3.71 0.70 10.99
C ASN A 114 3.93 2.15 10.52
N LYS A 115 5.16 2.46 10.12
CA LYS A 115 5.57 3.77 9.58
C LYS A 115 6.65 3.57 8.53
N LYS A 116 6.71 4.50 7.58
CA LYS A 116 7.79 4.59 6.59
C LYS A 116 9.14 4.71 7.30
N SER A 117 10.15 3.96 6.84
CA SER A 117 11.52 4.10 7.32
C SER A 117 12.10 5.45 6.90
N LYS A 118 12.96 6.03 7.74
CA LYS A 118 13.69 7.26 7.39
C LYS A 118 14.68 7.03 6.25
N ARG A 119 15.38 5.89 6.28
CA ARG A 119 16.24 5.46 5.19
C ARG A 119 15.42 4.61 4.23
N GLN A 120 15.38 4.99 2.97
CA GLN A 120 14.79 4.24 1.87
C GLN A 120 15.93 3.73 1.00
N VAL A 121 15.81 2.48 0.56
CA VAL A 121 16.80 1.82 -0.30
C VAL A 121 16.10 1.13 -1.46
N LEU A 122 16.84 0.72 -2.46
CA LEU A 122 16.36 -0.17 -3.51
C LEU A 122 16.17 -1.59 -2.94
N TYR A 123 15.19 -2.31 -3.46
CA TYR A 123 14.92 -3.69 -3.09
C TYR A 123 16.10 -4.58 -3.54
N HIS A 124 16.48 -5.55 -2.74
CA HIS A 124 17.70 -6.37 -2.94
C HIS A 124 18.99 -5.55 -3.12
N LEU A 125 19.14 -4.48 -2.34
CA LEU A 125 20.24 -3.50 -2.43
C LEU A 125 21.60 -4.14 -2.62
N ARG A 126 21.94 -5.19 -1.85
CA ARG A 126 23.24 -5.84 -1.91
C ARG A 126 23.52 -6.44 -3.29
N GLU A 127 22.55 -7.16 -3.86
CA GLU A 127 22.69 -7.74 -5.21
C GLU A 127 22.84 -6.64 -6.26
N VAL A 128 22.09 -5.55 -6.11
CA VAL A 128 22.17 -4.38 -7.00
C VAL A 128 23.56 -3.72 -6.97
N ILE A 129 24.17 -3.62 -5.78
CA ILE A 129 25.51 -3.02 -5.64
C ILE A 129 26.58 -3.86 -6.35
N ASP A 130 26.44 -5.17 -6.33
CA ASP A 130 27.45 -6.09 -6.91
C ASP A 130 27.23 -6.33 -8.41
N ALA A 131 26.09 -5.91 -8.98
CA ALA A 131 25.73 -6.19 -10.37
C ALA A 131 26.26 -5.15 -11.37
N ALA A 132 26.65 -5.60 -12.56
CA ALA A 132 26.95 -4.74 -13.69
C ALA A 132 25.71 -4.29 -14.47
N ILE A 133 24.69 -5.17 -14.52
CA ILE A 133 23.42 -4.96 -15.24
C ILE A 133 22.28 -5.10 -14.24
N VAL A 134 21.37 -4.13 -14.19
CA VAL A 134 20.26 -4.11 -13.25
C VAL A 134 18.95 -3.78 -13.97
N PHE A 135 17.95 -4.61 -13.74
CA PHE A 135 16.59 -4.35 -14.18
C PHE A 135 15.84 -3.53 -13.11
N VAL A 136 15.14 -2.49 -13.51
CA VAL A 136 14.29 -1.67 -12.64
C VAL A 136 12.85 -1.82 -13.08
N VAL A 137 12.01 -2.37 -12.20
CA VAL A 137 10.58 -2.63 -12.44
C VAL A 137 9.69 -1.89 -11.45
N GLU A 138 8.36 -2.00 -11.58
CA GLU A 138 7.45 -1.23 -10.74
C GLU A 138 7.25 -1.85 -9.36
N GLY A 139 7.06 -3.17 -9.29
CA GLY A 139 6.67 -3.87 -8.09
C GLY A 139 7.66 -4.93 -7.62
N GLU A 140 7.60 -5.27 -6.34
CA GLU A 140 8.45 -6.31 -5.75
C GLU A 140 8.15 -7.70 -6.36
N LYS A 141 6.90 -7.98 -6.77
CA LYS A 141 6.53 -9.23 -7.43
C LYS A 141 7.32 -9.41 -8.73
N ASP A 142 7.41 -8.34 -9.52
CA ASP A 142 8.12 -8.36 -10.80
C ASP A 142 9.64 -8.51 -10.60
N VAL A 143 10.17 -7.94 -9.52
CA VAL A 143 11.56 -8.17 -9.11
C VAL A 143 11.80 -9.65 -8.83
N GLU A 144 10.93 -10.29 -8.03
CA GLU A 144 11.08 -11.71 -7.73
C GLU A 144 10.96 -12.58 -8.98
N THR A 145 10.02 -12.27 -9.89
CA THR A 145 9.91 -12.97 -11.18
C THR A 145 11.22 -12.88 -11.97
N LEU A 146 11.79 -11.71 -12.15
CA LEU A 146 13.07 -11.55 -12.87
C LEU A 146 14.23 -12.31 -12.19
N ARG A 147 14.26 -12.31 -10.86
CA ARG A 147 15.27 -13.04 -10.08
C ARG A 147 15.14 -14.56 -10.23
N GLU A 148 13.94 -15.10 -10.28
CA GLU A 148 13.66 -16.52 -10.58
C GLU A 148 14.19 -16.92 -11.95
N HIS A 149 14.24 -15.98 -12.90
CA HIS A 149 14.80 -16.14 -14.24
C HIS A 149 16.29 -15.74 -14.34
N GLY A 150 16.97 -15.53 -13.20
CA GLY A 150 18.42 -15.31 -13.14
C GLY A 150 18.90 -13.87 -13.39
N PHE A 151 17.98 -12.88 -13.45
CA PHE A 151 18.31 -11.48 -13.63
C PHE A 151 18.45 -10.75 -12.29
N VAL A 152 19.39 -9.80 -12.20
CA VAL A 152 19.40 -8.88 -11.05
C VAL A 152 18.40 -7.77 -11.29
N ALA A 153 17.41 -7.70 -10.41
CA ALA A 153 16.32 -6.75 -10.54
C ALA A 153 16.06 -6.02 -9.23
N THR A 154 15.45 -4.84 -9.34
CA THR A 154 15.11 -3.99 -8.21
C THR A 154 13.88 -3.12 -8.46
N THR A 155 13.36 -2.58 -7.37
CA THR A 155 12.35 -1.53 -7.35
C THR A 155 12.54 -0.62 -6.16
N SER A 156 11.86 0.53 -6.15
CA SER A 156 11.71 1.37 -4.96
C SER A 156 10.33 1.16 -4.33
N ALA A 157 10.28 1.12 -3.00
CA ALA A 157 9.02 0.96 -2.27
C ALA A 157 8.01 2.09 -2.57
N GLY A 158 6.75 1.71 -2.86
CA GLY A 158 5.64 2.67 -3.00
C GLY A 158 5.01 2.74 -4.39
N GLY A 159 5.38 1.86 -5.34
CA GLY A 159 4.76 1.74 -6.66
C GLY A 159 4.94 2.96 -7.57
N ALA A 160 4.05 3.12 -8.55
CA ALA A 160 4.16 4.12 -9.61
C ALA A 160 4.25 5.58 -9.14
N GLU A 161 3.61 5.91 -8.01
CA GLU A 161 3.60 7.28 -7.46
C GLU A 161 4.80 7.58 -6.55
N ALA A 162 5.66 6.57 -6.26
CA ALA A 162 6.80 6.77 -5.40
C ALA A 162 7.80 7.78 -5.98
N GLN A 163 8.30 8.65 -5.12
CA GLN A 163 9.38 9.55 -5.49
C GLN A 163 10.66 8.75 -5.72
N TRP A 164 11.34 9.03 -6.83
CA TRP A 164 12.68 8.53 -7.08
C TRP A 164 13.70 9.39 -6.32
N LEU A 165 14.44 8.77 -5.42
CA LEU A 165 15.38 9.47 -4.55
C LEU A 165 16.78 9.55 -5.18
N PRO A 166 17.57 10.59 -4.87
CA PRO A 166 18.96 10.71 -5.34
C PRO A 166 19.82 9.50 -4.98
N GLU A 167 19.61 8.92 -3.80
CA GLU A 167 20.34 7.74 -3.31
C GLU A 167 20.14 6.51 -4.19
N PHE A 168 18.99 6.37 -4.84
CA PHE A 168 18.71 5.30 -5.80
C PHE A 168 19.54 5.48 -7.07
N THR A 169 19.67 6.72 -7.52
CA THR A 169 20.54 7.09 -8.66
C THR A 169 22.02 6.80 -8.35
N GLU A 170 22.48 7.17 -7.16
CA GLU A 170 23.86 6.87 -6.71
C GLU A 170 24.12 5.36 -6.69
N THR A 171 23.17 4.57 -6.16
CA THR A 171 23.25 3.11 -6.12
C THR A 171 23.41 2.50 -7.51
N LEU A 172 22.73 3.05 -8.52
CA LEU A 172 22.75 2.55 -9.90
C LEU A 172 23.87 3.19 -10.76
N SER A 173 24.59 4.16 -10.22
CA SER A 173 25.65 4.86 -10.97
C SER A 173 26.73 3.90 -11.48
N GLY A 174 27.14 4.11 -12.75
CA GLY A 174 28.16 3.30 -13.41
C GLY A 174 27.71 1.90 -13.87
N ARG A 175 26.44 1.56 -13.72
CA ARG A 175 25.85 0.28 -14.16
C ARG A 175 25.12 0.43 -15.50
N GLU A 176 24.84 -0.70 -16.13
CA GLU A 176 23.85 -0.77 -17.20
C GLU A 176 22.46 -0.95 -16.56
N VAL A 177 21.49 -0.13 -16.94
CA VAL A 177 20.14 -0.14 -16.35
C VAL A 177 19.08 -0.32 -17.41
N ILE A 178 18.26 -1.33 -17.22
CA ILE A 178 17.08 -1.61 -18.04
C ILE A 178 15.82 -1.30 -17.21
N VAL A 179 15.05 -0.32 -17.61
CA VAL A 179 13.78 0.03 -16.96
C VAL A 179 12.64 -0.63 -17.70
N ILE A 180 11.89 -1.51 -17.05
CA ILE A 180 10.68 -2.13 -17.62
C ILE A 180 9.47 -1.54 -16.90
N PRO A 181 8.71 -0.63 -17.53
CA PRO A 181 7.48 -0.08 -16.97
C PRO A 181 6.34 -1.10 -17.04
N ASP A 182 5.36 -0.97 -16.12
CA ASP A 182 4.03 -1.50 -16.36
C ASP A 182 3.43 -0.84 -17.61
N ASN A 183 2.68 -1.59 -18.40
CA ASN A 183 2.13 -1.12 -19.68
C ASN A 183 0.87 -0.26 -19.48
N ASP A 184 0.98 0.71 -18.58
CA ASP A 184 -0.04 1.72 -18.34
C ASP A 184 0.57 3.13 -18.26
N LYS A 185 -0.27 4.15 -18.17
CA LYS A 185 0.21 5.53 -18.12
C LYS A 185 1.05 5.83 -16.87
N PRO A 186 0.63 5.45 -15.63
CA PRO A 186 1.45 5.62 -14.43
C PRO A 186 2.84 4.96 -14.52
N GLY A 187 2.90 3.73 -15.04
CA GLY A 187 4.15 2.99 -15.21
C GLY A 187 5.11 3.70 -16.19
N ARG A 188 4.61 4.14 -17.34
CA ARG A 188 5.40 4.92 -18.30
C ARG A 188 5.86 6.26 -17.74
N ASP A 189 4.99 6.97 -17.01
CA ASP A 189 5.36 8.24 -16.36
C ASP A 189 6.45 8.02 -15.31
N ARG A 190 6.40 6.90 -14.55
CA ARG A 190 7.43 6.49 -13.60
C ARG A 190 8.76 6.18 -14.31
N ALA A 191 8.74 5.36 -15.36
CA ALA A 191 9.93 5.03 -16.13
C ALA A 191 10.61 6.30 -16.69
N ALA A 192 9.84 7.24 -17.22
CA ALA A 192 10.38 8.51 -17.69
C ALA A 192 11.02 9.36 -16.58
N ARG A 193 10.49 9.33 -15.33
CA ARG A 193 11.13 10.02 -14.19
C ARG A 193 12.45 9.35 -13.80
N ILE A 194 12.46 8.01 -13.75
CA ILE A 194 13.67 7.22 -13.45
C ILE A 194 14.74 7.49 -14.51
N ALA A 195 14.38 7.40 -15.78
CA ALA A 195 15.30 7.63 -16.88
C ALA A 195 15.95 9.03 -16.81
N ARG A 196 15.17 10.08 -16.56
CA ARG A 196 15.71 11.44 -16.40
C ARG A 196 16.73 11.55 -15.26
N ALA A 197 16.52 10.81 -14.16
CA ALA A 197 17.45 10.80 -13.04
C ALA A 197 18.73 10.01 -13.33
N LEU A 198 18.68 9.01 -14.22
CA LEU A 198 19.79 8.11 -14.55
C LEU A 198 20.62 8.56 -15.75
N ILE A 199 20.09 9.41 -16.65
CA ILE A 199 20.83 9.92 -17.80
C ILE A 199 22.15 10.57 -17.35
N GLY A 200 23.27 10.13 -17.98
CA GLY A 200 24.61 10.59 -17.64
C GLY A 200 25.20 10.07 -16.34
N ARG A 201 24.47 9.20 -15.63
CA ARG A 201 24.92 8.56 -14.38
C ARG A 201 25.22 7.07 -14.54
N VAL A 202 24.54 6.43 -15.47
CA VAL A 202 24.69 5.00 -15.78
C VAL A 202 25.48 4.80 -17.08
N THR A 203 26.10 3.66 -17.25
CA THR A 203 26.89 3.36 -18.48
C THR A 203 26.00 3.17 -19.69
N ARG A 204 24.82 2.58 -19.49
CA ARG A 204 23.80 2.38 -20.52
C ARG A 204 22.41 2.45 -19.88
N LEU A 205 21.44 2.98 -20.60
CA LEU A 205 20.05 3.08 -20.14
C LEU A 205 19.13 2.63 -21.26
N VAL A 206 18.26 1.66 -20.96
CA VAL A 206 17.21 1.18 -21.84
C VAL A 206 15.88 1.35 -21.15
N ILE A 207 14.86 1.84 -21.83
CA ILE A 207 13.45 1.69 -21.42
C ILE A 207 12.86 0.64 -22.35
N LEU A 208 12.47 -0.50 -21.78
CA LEU A 208 11.94 -1.63 -22.51
C LEU A 208 10.46 -1.79 -22.21
N GLU A 209 9.60 -1.47 -23.15
CA GLU A 209 8.17 -1.76 -23.08
C GLU A 209 7.93 -3.17 -23.61
N LEU A 210 7.32 -4.04 -22.79
CA LEU A 210 6.99 -5.40 -23.17
C LEU A 210 5.61 -5.42 -23.85
N GLU A 211 5.58 -5.79 -25.13
CA GLU A 211 4.32 -5.88 -25.86
C GLU A 211 3.44 -6.99 -25.32
N ALA A 212 2.11 -6.80 -25.44
CA ALA A 212 1.07 -7.76 -25.11
C ALA A 212 1.02 -8.26 -23.65
N ALA A 213 1.73 -7.61 -22.71
CA ALA A 213 1.67 -7.91 -21.29
C ALA A 213 1.50 -6.63 -20.49
N LYS A 214 0.89 -6.73 -19.31
CA LYS A 214 0.72 -5.61 -18.41
C LYS A 214 2.03 -5.27 -17.70
N ASP A 215 2.73 -6.30 -17.24
CA ASP A 215 3.97 -6.26 -16.49
C ASP A 215 4.88 -7.41 -16.89
N VAL A 216 6.10 -7.45 -16.39
CA VAL A 216 7.07 -8.49 -16.73
C VAL A 216 6.66 -9.85 -16.19
N THR A 217 5.94 -9.91 -15.08
CA THR A 217 5.43 -11.18 -14.55
C THR A 217 4.43 -11.81 -15.51
N GLU A 218 3.43 -11.04 -15.98
CA GLU A 218 2.46 -11.52 -16.97
C GLU A 218 3.15 -11.91 -18.29
N TRP A 219 4.23 -11.21 -18.66
CA TRP A 219 4.97 -11.52 -19.86
C TRP A 219 5.59 -12.94 -19.80
N PHE A 220 6.26 -13.28 -18.69
CA PHE A 220 6.76 -14.65 -18.48
C PHE A 220 5.62 -15.67 -18.34
N GLU A 221 4.52 -15.34 -17.65
CA GLU A 221 3.34 -16.20 -17.52
C GLU A 221 2.70 -16.55 -18.89
N LYS A 222 2.88 -15.71 -19.91
CA LYS A 222 2.47 -15.94 -21.30
C LYS A 222 3.42 -16.86 -22.09
N GLY A 223 4.48 -17.34 -21.47
CA GLY A 223 5.39 -18.34 -22.05
C GLY A 223 6.62 -17.77 -22.76
N HIS A 224 6.90 -16.47 -22.60
CA HIS A 224 8.15 -15.88 -23.05
C HIS A 224 9.32 -16.32 -22.14
N GLY A 225 10.54 -16.30 -22.66
CA GLY A 225 11.71 -16.79 -21.96
C GLY A 225 12.86 -15.75 -21.84
N GLU A 226 13.90 -16.14 -21.10
CA GLU A 226 15.05 -15.30 -20.81
C GLU A 226 15.77 -14.83 -22.09
N LEU A 227 15.92 -15.70 -23.07
CA LEU A 227 16.57 -15.35 -24.35
C LEU A 227 15.82 -14.26 -25.08
N GLU A 228 14.48 -14.35 -25.09
CA GLU A 228 13.62 -13.38 -25.75
C GLU A 228 13.67 -12.01 -25.06
N LEU A 229 13.79 -12.00 -23.71
CA LEU A 229 14.00 -10.77 -22.94
C LEU A 229 15.34 -10.13 -23.30
N ILE A 230 16.42 -10.92 -23.34
CA ILE A 230 17.77 -10.45 -23.71
C ILE A 230 17.76 -9.85 -25.13
N GLU A 231 17.17 -10.55 -26.10
CA GLU A 231 17.05 -10.04 -27.47
C GLU A 231 16.26 -8.74 -27.54
N SER A 232 15.23 -8.60 -26.72
CA SER A 232 14.41 -7.38 -26.64
C SER A 232 15.23 -6.21 -26.08
N VAL A 233 16.06 -6.45 -25.07
CA VAL A 233 17.01 -5.46 -24.53
C VAL A 233 18.01 -5.03 -25.60
N GLU A 234 18.61 -5.99 -26.33
CA GLU A 234 19.59 -5.71 -27.39
C GLU A 234 18.99 -4.88 -28.54
N LYS A 235 17.76 -5.20 -28.95
CA LYS A 235 17.02 -4.40 -29.96
C LYS A 235 16.75 -2.98 -29.46
N GLY A 236 16.34 -2.81 -28.19
CA GLY A 236 16.16 -1.50 -27.57
C GLY A 236 17.46 -0.68 -27.53
N LEU A 237 18.60 -1.33 -27.30
CA LEU A 237 19.92 -0.69 -27.35
C LEU A 237 20.29 -0.21 -28.75
N ALA A 238 20.03 -1.00 -29.80
CA ALA A 238 20.32 -0.65 -31.16
C ALA A 238 19.48 0.56 -31.67
N ALA A 239 18.29 0.75 -31.13
CA ALA A 239 17.40 1.87 -31.46
C ALA A 239 17.81 3.20 -30.80
N THR A 240 18.66 3.19 -29.77
CA THR A 240 19.08 4.36 -28.99
C THR A 240 20.54 4.80 -29.28
N ALA A 241 21.28 4.08 -30.12
CA ALA A 241 22.62 4.39 -30.58
C ALA A 241 22.59 5.23 -31.86
#